data_737b2a2e238a8be3a3eb200e540c95a9
#
_entry.id   737b2a2e238a8be3a3eb200e540c95a9
#
_cell.length_a   1.000
_cell.length_b   1.000
_cell.length_c   1.000
_cell.angle_alpha   90.00
_cell.angle_beta   90.00
_cell.angle_gamma   90.00
#
_symmetry.space_group_name_H-M   'P 1'
#
loop_
_entity.id
_entity.type
_entity.pdbx_description
1 polymer ?
#
loop_
_entity_poly.entity_id
_entity_poly.type
_entity_poly.pdbx_seq_one_letter_code
_entity_poly.pdbx_strand_id
1 'polypeptide(L)'
;MGPADKDSLWGIMPERKGVSFDAFWMDQTEVTNAKYRQFVYYVRDSIIRERLADPAYGGNDPLKLTEDRYGAPVTPHLDWSRPIPWKRANEDELRAIESVYYTNPVTGERGLDPKQMVFRYEWYDYTAAALRKNQLNPADRVRNTDIQVDPNEVVMISKDTAYIDEEGRIINETITRPLTSEWDFLNTRIVNIYPDENCWVNDFKNAYNEPYTRMYFSHPGYDDYPVVGVSWEQA
;
A
#
# COMPACT_ATOMS: atom_id res chain seq x y z
N MET A 1 -14.93 18.03 11.59
CA MET A 1 -14.68 19.32 12.26
C MET A 1 -14.83 20.41 11.21
N GLY A 2 -15.46 21.53 11.56
CA GLY A 2 -15.62 22.69 10.67
C GLY A 2 -15.07 23.92 11.38
N PRO A 3 -14.88 25.05 10.66
CA PRO A 3 -14.42 26.30 11.26
C PRO A 3 -15.38 26.74 12.37
N ALA A 4 -14.85 27.45 13.36
CA ALA A 4 -15.65 28.01 14.42
C ALA A 4 -16.61 29.08 13.86
N ASP A 5 -17.79 29.27 14.47
CA ASP A 5 -18.83 30.21 14.00
C ASP A 5 -18.38 31.67 13.79
N LYS A 6 -17.16 32.00 14.16
CA LYS A 6 -16.60 33.36 14.06
C LYS A 6 -15.39 33.46 13.15
N ASP A 7 -15.03 32.39 12.43
CA ASP A 7 -13.88 32.40 11.54
C ASP A 7 -14.27 32.93 10.16
N SER A 8 -14.10 34.25 9.98
CA SER A 8 -14.42 34.95 8.74
C SER A 8 -13.41 34.72 7.61
N LEU A 9 -12.30 33.99 7.86
CA LEU A 9 -11.25 33.76 6.86
C LEU A 9 -11.63 32.69 5.84
N TRP A 10 -12.62 31.87 6.15
CA TRP A 10 -13.05 30.73 5.32
C TRP A 10 -14.19 31.08 4.33
N GLY A 11 -14.60 32.32 4.21
CA GLY A 11 -15.59 32.79 3.24
C GLY A 11 -17.02 32.32 3.57
N ILE A 12 -17.48 31.20 3.05
CA ILE A 12 -18.81 30.66 3.33
C ILE A 12 -18.77 29.85 4.60
N MET A 13 -19.55 30.23 5.61
CA MET A 13 -19.68 29.47 6.85
C MET A 13 -20.41 28.16 6.57
N PRO A 14 -19.77 26.98 6.71
CA PRO A 14 -20.48 25.71 6.60
C PRO A 14 -21.40 25.53 7.80
N GLU A 15 -22.60 25.06 7.55
CA GLU A 15 -23.54 24.68 8.63
C GLU A 15 -22.93 23.58 9.50
N ARG A 16 -23.10 23.71 10.81
CA ARG A 16 -22.71 22.65 11.75
C ARG A 16 -23.59 21.43 11.54
N LYS A 17 -22.99 20.31 11.20
CA LYS A 17 -23.66 19.00 11.16
C LYS A 17 -23.23 18.16 12.35
N GLY A 18 -24.21 17.64 13.09
CA GLY A 18 -23.98 16.56 14.04
C GLY A 18 -23.80 15.24 13.27
N VAL A 19 -22.63 14.60 13.46
CA VAL A 19 -22.34 13.28 12.88
C VAL A 19 -22.03 12.33 14.02
N SER A 20 -22.67 11.17 14.01
CA SER A 20 -22.37 10.08 14.92
C SER A 20 -21.51 9.06 14.21
N PHE A 21 -20.44 8.61 14.85
CA PHE A 21 -19.58 7.53 14.36
C PHE A 21 -19.18 6.65 15.56
N ASP A 22 -18.88 5.40 15.27
CA ASP A 22 -18.41 4.45 16.26
C ASP A 22 -17.02 4.84 16.79
N ALA A 23 -16.64 4.31 17.96
CA ALA A 23 -15.33 4.54 18.52
C ALA A 23 -14.23 3.97 17.59
N PHE A 24 -13.17 4.74 17.37
CA PHE A 24 -12.04 4.33 16.58
C PHE A 24 -10.73 4.83 17.22
N TRP A 25 -9.64 4.18 16.86
CA TRP A 25 -8.31 4.61 17.25
C TRP A 25 -7.77 5.62 16.23
N MET A 26 -7.14 6.65 16.72
CA MET A 26 -6.48 7.65 15.88
C MET A 26 -5.17 8.07 16.54
N ASP A 27 -4.11 8.22 15.76
CA ASP A 27 -2.85 8.75 16.25
C ASP A 27 -3.02 10.18 16.77
N GLN A 28 -2.28 10.53 17.80
CA GLN A 28 -2.32 11.86 18.40
C GLN A 28 -1.71 12.93 17.49
N THR A 29 -0.77 12.52 16.64
CA THR A 29 -0.02 13.39 15.74
C THR A 29 -0.08 12.82 14.33
N GLU A 30 0.17 13.66 13.34
CA GLU A 30 0.38 13.25 11.96
C GLU A 30 1.58 12.29 11.85
N VAL A 31 1.58 11.43 10.83
CA VAL A 31 2.69 10.53 10.55
C VAL A 31 3.91 11.34 10.13
N THR A 32 5.03 11.16 10.82
CA THR A 32 6.26 11.90 10.55
C THR A 32 7.05 11.29 9.38
N ASN A 33 7.95 12.11 8.78
CA ASN A 33 8.86 11.65 7.73
C ASN A 33 9.68 10.43 8.17
N ALA A 34 10.17 10.42 9.40
CA ALA A 34 10.94 9.29 9.92
C ALA A 34 10.12 7.99 9.97
N LYS A 35 8.88 8.06 10.46
CA LYS A 35 7.97 6.89 10.51
C LYS A 35 7.60 6.41 9.11
N TYR A 36 7.27 7.33 8.21
CA TYR A 36 6.92 6.96 6.84
C TYR A 36 8.11 6.36 6.08
N ARG A 37 9.34 6.87 6.28
CA ARG A 37 10.55 6.27 5.73
C ARG A 37 10.79 4.83 6.22
N GLN A 38 10.44 4.50 7.46
CA GLN A 38 10.53 3.11 7.93
C GLN A 38 9.64 2.19 7.11
N PHE A 39 8.43 2.64 6.75
CA PHE A 39 7.55 1.90 5.86
C PHE A 39 8.14 1.78 4.45
N VAL A 40 8.66 2.86 3.87
CA VAL A 40 9.33 2.83 2.56
C VAL A 40 10.51 1.84 2.58
N TYR A 41 11.31 1.82 3.63
CA TYR A 41 12.42 0.89 3.77
C TYR A 41 11.96 -0.56 3.96
N TYR A 42 10.86 -0.79 4.66
CA TYR A 42 10.25 -2.11 4.74
C TYR A 42 9.85 -2.63 3.35
N VAL A 43 9.20 -1.80 2.54
CA VAL A 43 8.81 -2.17 1.17
C VAL A 43 10.04 -2.39 0.29
N ARG A 44 11.04 -1.51 0.35
CA ARG A 44 12.34 -1.71 -0.31
C ARG A 44 12.95 -3.07 0.03
N ASP A 45 13.03 -3.38 1.31
CA ASP A 45 13.64 -4.62 1.79
C ASP A 45 12.81 -5.86 1.38
N SER A 46 11.49 -5.73 1.30
CA SER A 46 10.61 -6.77 0.76
C SER A 46 10.92 -7.05 -0.71
N ILE A 47 11.00 -6.00 -1.52
CA ILE A 47 11.30 -6.11 -2.96
C ILE A 47 12.70 -6.72 -3.19
N ILE A 48 13.70 -6.26 -2.43
CA ILE A 48 15.06 -6.84 -2.53
C ILE A 48 15.05 -8.33 -2.18
N ARG A 49 14.34 -8.74 -1.11
CA ARG A 49 14.23 -10.16 -0.73
C ARG A 49 13.56 -11.00 -1.80
N GLU A 50 12.51 -10.48 -2.43
CA GLU A 50 11.84 -11.16 -3.55
C GLU A 50 12.80 -11.37 -4.72
N ARG A 51 13.58 -10.33 -5.09
CA ARG A 51 14.55 -10.39 -6.18
C ARG A 51 15.75 -11.29 -5.86
N LEU A 52 16.21 -11.30 -4.61
CA LEU A 52 17.25 -12.23 -4.17
C LEU A 52 16.81 -13.70 -4.22
N ALA A 53 15.52 -13.96 -4.12
CA ALA A 53 14.95 -15.30 -4.27
C ALA A 53 14.55 -15.64 -5.73
N ASP A 54 14.63 -14.69 -6.65
CA ASP A 54 14.19 -14.85 -8.04
C ASP A 54 15.35 -15.33 -8.92
N PRO A 55 15.21 -16.47 -9.60
CA PRO A 55 16.20 -16.98 -10.55
C PRO A 55 16.56 -15.99 -11.66
N ALA A 56 15.69 -15.06 -12.04
CA ALA A 56 15.96 -14.02 -13.03
C ALA A 56 17.10 -13.07 -12.61
N TYR A 57 17.33 -12.93 -11.30
CA TYR A 57 18.46 -12.18 -10.73
C TYR A 57 19.63 -13.08 -10.32
N GLY A 58 19.64 -14.36 -10.75
CA GLY A 58 20.63 -15.36 -10.32
C GLY A 58 20.38 -15.88 -8.90
N GLY A 59 19.21 -15.55 -8.34
CA GLY A 59 18.83 -15.90 -6.97
C GLY A 59 18.54 -17.38 -6.82
N ASN A 60 19.31 -18.02 -5.97
CA ASN A 60 19.03 -19.33 -5.41
C ASN A 60 18.90 -19.24 -3.89
N ASP A 61 18.75 -18.03 -3.36
CA ASP A 61 18.75 -17.86 -1.93
C ASP A 61 17.34 -18.12 -1.38
N PRO A 62 17.20 -18.99 -0.38
CA PRO A 62 15.95 -19.27 0.28
C PRO A 62 15.53 -18.12 1.23
N LEU A 63 15.45 -16.88 0.72
CA LEU A 63 14.85 -15.76 1.44
C LEU A 63 13.32 -15.85 1.45
N LYS A 64 12.76 -16.89 0.84
CA LYS A 64 11.36 -17.32 0.98
C LYS A 64 11.28 -18.61 1.75
N LEU A 65 10.49 -18.61 2.81
CA LEU A 65 10.15 -19.81 3.57
C LEU A 65 8.99 -20.52 2.88
N THR A 66 9.16 -21.78 2.58
CA THR A 66 8.15 -22.69 2.00
C THR A 66 7.69 -23.76 2.98
N GLU A 67 8.40 -23.89 4.09
CA GLU A 67 8.14 -24.83 5.16
C GLU A 67 8.20 -24.11 6.51
N ASP A 68 7.41 -24.57 7.45
CA ASP A 68 7.49 -24.12 8.82
C ASP A 68 8.69 -24.75 9.57
N ARG A 69 8.86 -24.35 10.84
CA ARG A 69 9.92 -24.89 11.71
C ARG A 69 9.82 -26.40 11.97
N TYR A 70 8.73 -27.05 11.59
CA TYR A 70 8.50 -28.47 11.75
C TYR A 70 8.58 -29.23 10.41
N GLY A 71 8.89 -28.54 9.29
CA GLY A 71 8.96 -29.12 7.96
C GLY A 71 7.60 -29.28 7.28
N ALA A 72 6.54 -28.67 7.82
CA ALA A 72 5.24 -28.68 7.14
C ALA A 72 5.18 -27.57 6.07
N PRO A 73 4.63 -27.86 4.87
CA PRO A 73 4.54 -26.87 3.81
C PRO A 73 3.62 -25.72 4.20
N VAL A 74 4.10 -24.49 3.98
CA VAL A 74 3.34 -23.25 4.19
C VAL A 74 3.28 -22.42 2.91
N THR A 75 2.34 -21.50 2.86
CA THR A 75 2.31 -20.51 1.78
C THR A 75 3.64 -19.76 1.74
N PRO A 76 4.33 -19.72 0.59
CA PRO A 76 5.62 -19.05 0.48
C PRO A 76 5.54 -17.61 0.97
N HIS A 77 6.39 -17.24 1.93
CA HIS A 77 6.49 -15.89 2.48
C HIS A 77 7.95 -15.52 2.70
N LEU A 78 8.23 -14.19 2.79
CA LEU A 78 9.60 -13.70 2.94
C LEU A 78 10.18 -14.06 4.31
N ASP A 79 11.43 -14.53 4.31
CA ASP A 79 12.21 -14.76 5.53
C ASP A 79 12.86 -13.47 6.02
N TRP A 80 12.28 -12.87 7.06
CA TRP A 80 12.80 -11.67 7.68
C TRP A 80 13.88 -11.93 8.71
N SER A 81 14.11 -13.18 9.11
CA SER A 81 15.16 -13.54 10.07
C SER A 81 16.57 -13.43 9.47
N ARG A 82 16.68 -13.54 8.16
CA ARG A 82 17.95 -13.46 7.43
C ARG A 82 18.23 -12.03 6.97
N PRO A 83 19.42 -11.50 7.26
CA PRO A 83 19.80 -10.16 6.81
C PRO A 83 20.05 -10.11 5.30
N ILE A 84 19.73 -8.98 4.66
CA ILE A 84 20.15 -8.69 3.30
C ILE A 84 21.66 -8.50 3.28
N PRO A 85 22.41 -9.08 2.28
CA PRO A 85 23.87 -9.06 2.24
C PRO A 85 24.44 -7.72 1.73
N TRP A 86 24.15 -6.62 2.42
CA TRP A 86 24.54 -5.27 2.00
C TRP A 86 26.07 -5.07 1.76
N LYS A 87 26.91 -5.76 2.52
CA LYS A 87 28.37 -5.52 2.52
C LYS A 87 29.18 -6.61 1.82
N ARG A 88 28.59 -7.77 1.58
CA ARG A 88 29.29 -8.95 1.06
C ARG A 88 28.46 -9.64 -0.03
N ALA A 89 27.68 -8.86 -0.77
CA ALA A 89 26.91 -9.35 -1.88
C ALA A 89 27.82 -9.84 -3.02
N ASN A 90 27.48 -10.96 -3.63
CA ASN A 90 28.05 -11.38 -4.90
C ASN A 90 27.46 -10.52 -6.06
N GLU A 91 27.87 -10.75 -7.29
CA GLU A 91 27.43 -9.95 -8.44
C GLU A 91 25.93 -10.02 -8.68
N ASP A 92 25.31 -11.19 -8.52
CA ASP A 92 23.88 -11.39 -8.71
C ASP A 92 23.07 -10.76 -7.57
N GLU A 93 23.50 -10.94 -6.33
CA GLU A 93 22.92 -10.29 -5.16
C GLU A 93 23.04 -8.75 -5.27
N LEU A 94 24.17 -8.26 -5.72
CA LEU A 94 24.37 -6.83 -5.94
C LEU A 94 23.41 -6.30 -7.01
N ARG A 95 23.21 -7.04 -8.10
CA ARG A 95 22.24 -6.68 -9.15
C ARG A 95 20.81 -6.60 -8.59
N ALA A 96 20.41 -7.56 -7.76
CA ALA A 96 19.10 -7.55 -7.10
C ALA A 96 18.95 -6.34 -6.16
N ILE A 97 19.97 -6.03 -5.37
CA ILE A 97 20.00 -4.90 -4.45
C ILE A 97 19.96 -3.56 -5.23
N GLU A 98 20.81 -3.41 -6.25
CA GLU A 98 20.89 -2.15 -7.02
C GLU A 98 19.65 -1.89 -7.86
N SER A 99 18.88 -2.89 -8.19
CA SER A 99 17.67 -2.76 -9.01
C SER A 99 16.57 -1.87 -8.42
N VAL A 100 16.59 -1.60 -7.12
CA VAL A 100 15.64 -0.69 -6.43
C VAL A 100 16.17 0.74 -6.31
N TYR A 101 17.37 0.99 -6.82
CA TYR A 101 18.00 2.30 -6.74
C TYR A 101 18.08 2.95 -8.12
N TYR A 102 18.06 4.25 -8.11
CA TYR A 102 18.25 5.10 -9.27
C TYR A 102 19.40 6.07 -9.00
N THR A 103 20.26 6.26 -9.98
CA THR A 103 21.29 7.29 -9.95
C THR A 103 20.88 8.43 -10.87
N ASN A 104 20.74 9.62 -10.32
CA ASN A 104 20.41 10.80 -11.10
C ASN A 104 21.54 11.08 -12.11
N PRO A 105 21.26 11.08 -13.42
CA PRO A 105 22.31 11.25 -14.43
C PRO A 105 22.93 12.66 -14.43
N VAL A 106 22.27 13.64 -13.81
CA VAL A 106 22.74 15.03 -13.77
C VAL A 106 23.55 15.31 -12.50
N THR A 107 23.06 14.89 -11.34
CA THR A 107 23.70 15.16 -10.04
C THR A 107 24.63 14.04 -9.60
N GLY A 108 24.49 12.83 -10.15
CA GLY A 108 25.21 11.65 -9.71
C GLY A 108 24.73 11.09 -8.35
N GLU A 109 23.70 11.68 -7.77
CA GLU A 109 23.14 11.23 -6.49
C GLU A 109 22.40 9.92 -6.67
N ARG A 110 22.66 8.98 -5.77
CA ARG A 110 21.97 7.68 -5.72
C ARG A 110 20.86 7.76 -4.69
N GLY A 111 19.64 7.49 -5.13
CA GLY A 111 18.44 7.43 -4.29
C GLY A 111 17.62 6.18 -4.58
N LEU A 112 16.57 5.96 -3.80
CA LEU A 112 15.57 4.95 -4.13
C LEU A 112 14.84 5.36 -5.41
N ASP A 113 14.57 4.39 -6.28
CA ASP A 113 13.74 4.62 -7.45
C ASP A 113 12.25 4.68 -7.02
N PRO A 114 11.59 5.85 -7.09
CA PRO A 114 10.19 5.98 -6.70
C PRO A 114 9.28 4.99 -7.44
N LYS A 115 9.58 4.67 -8.69
CA LYS A 115 8.78 3.76 -9.52
C LYS A 115 8.81 2.32 -9.02
N GLN A 116 9.86 1.93 -8.33
CA GLN A 116 10.02 0.59 -7.77
C GLN A 116 9.34 0.43 -6.40
N MET A 117 9.06 1.53 -5.73
CA MET A 117 8.47 1.50 -4.38
C MET A 117 6.97 1.25 -4.45
N VAL A 118 6.65 0.01 -4.78
CA VAL A 118 5.28 -0.45 -5.00
C VAL A 118 4.89 -1.42 -3.90
N PHE A 119 3.77 -1.16 -3.25
CA PHE A 119 3.22 -2.00 -2.20
C PHE A 119 1.90 -2.60 -2.62
N ARG A 120 1.79 -3.93 -2.52
CA ARG A 120 0.55 -4.68 -2.72
C ARG A 120 -0.04 -5.00 -1.36
N TYR A 121 -1.29 -4.62 -1.12
CA TYR A 121 -2.01 -4.99 0.08
C TYR A 121 -3.33 -5.66 -0.26
N GLU A 122 -3.77 -6.51 0.65
CA GLU A 122 -4.98 -7.31 0.52
C GLU A 122 -5.82 -7.14 1.77
N TRP A 123 -7.13 -7.07 1.59
CA TRP A 123 -8.06 -7.04 2.71
C TRP A 123 -9.29 -7.89 2.41
N TYR A 124 -9.82 -8.49 3.44
CA TYR A 124 -11.02 -9.28 3.34
C TYR A 124 -12.25 -8.42 3.66
N ASP A 125 -13.23 -8.37 2.75
CA ASP A 125 -14.46 -7.60 2.94
C ASP A 125 -15.43 -8.39 3.84
N TYR A 126 -15.22 -8.30 5.14
CA TYR A 126 -16.09 -8.90 6.15
C TYR A 126 -17.52 -8.38 6.09
N THR A 127 -17.72 -7.13 5.68
CA THR A 127 -19.04 -6.52 5.55
C THR A 127 -19.84 -7.17 4.44
N ALA A 128 -19.24 -7.31 3.26
CA ALA A 128 -19.87 -8.01 2.14
C ALA A 128 -20.08 -9.50 2.46
N ALA A 129 -19.09 -10.15 3.06
CA ALA A 129 -19.16 -11.57 3.43
C ALA A 129 -20.27 -11.84 4.48
N ALA A 130 -20.51 -10.93 5.40
CA ALA A 130 -21.53 -11.07 6.43
C ALA A 130 -22.97 -10.89 5.90
N LEU A 131 -23.15 -10.33 4.71
CA LEU A 131 -24.48 -10.16 4.13
C LEU A 131 -25.13 -11.52 3.83
N ARG A 132 -26.36 -11.72 4.29
CA ARG A 132 -27.10 -12.96 4.06
C ARG A 132 -27.22 -13.33 2.60
N LYS A 133 -27.46 -12.37 1.71
CA LYS A 133 -27.54 -12.59 0.27
C LYS A 133 -26.24 -13.14 -0.35
N ASN A 134 -25.12 -12.93 0.32
CA ASN A 134 -23.78 -13.32 -0.13
C ASN A 134 -23.29 -14.62 0.52
N GLN A 135 -24.16 -15.35 1.23
CA GLN A 135 -23.76 -16.66 1.76
C GLN A 135 -23.52 -17.67 0.63
N LEU A 136 -22.44 -18.42 0.73
CA LEU A 136 -22.06 -19.43 -0.28
C LEU A 136 -23.10 -20.55 -0.37
N ASN A 137 -23.60 -20.99 0.80
CA ASN A 137 -24.65 -21.99 0.84
C ASN A 137 -26.01 -21.36 0.54
N PRO A 138 -26.71 -21.76 -0.55
CA PRO A 138 -28.02 -21.24 -0.91
C PRO A 138 -29.07 -21.34 0.21
N ALA A 139 -29.03 -22.39 1.02
CA ALA A 139 -29.97 -22.60 2.13
C ALA A 139 -29.86 -21.50 3.20
N ASP A 140 -28.69 -20.94 3.41
CA ASP A 140 -28.48 -19.89 4.40
C ASP A 140 -28.96 -18.50 3.91
N ARG A 141 -29.09 -18.31 2.59
CA ARG A 141 -29.62 -17.09 2.00
C ARG A 141 -31.09 -16.85 2.30
N VAL A 142 -31.88 -17.91 2.32
CA VAL A 142 -33.36 -17.86 2.51
C VAL A 142 -33.80 -18.08 3.95
N ARG A 143 -32.90 -18.41 4.86
CA ARG A 143 -33.23 -18.75 6.24
C ARG A 143 -33.81 -17.54 6.98
N ASN A 144 -35.06 -17.68 7.46
CA ASN A 144 -35.77 -16.66 8.26
C ASN A 144 -35.92 -15.28 7.58
N THR A 145 -36.21 -15.24 6.31
CA THR A 145 -36.55 -13.99 5.59
C THR A 145 -37.99 -14.01 5.09
N ASP A 146 -38.69 -12.89 5.20
CA ASP A 146 -39.97 -12.64 4.54
C ASP A 146 -39.78 -12.26 3.06
N ILE A 147 -38.55 -12.14 2.60
CA ILE A 147 -38.19 -11.79 1.23
C ILE A 147 -38.01 -13.09 0.43
N GLN A 148 -38.75 -13.21 -0.67
CA GLN A 148 -38.56 -14.30 -1.62
C GLN A 148 -37.22 -14.08 -2.35
N VAL A 149 -36.18 -14.77 -1.90
CA VAL A 149 -34.89 -14.85 -2.58
C VAL A 149 -34.84 -16.20 -3.28
N ASP A 150 -34.55 -16.21 -4.58
CA ASP A 150 -34.27 -17.47 -5.28
C ASP A 150 -32.92 -18.04 -4.75
N PRO A 151 -32.93 -19.19 -4.06
CA PRO A 151 -31.70 -19.76 -3.54
C PRO A 151 -30.71 -20.16 -4.65
N ASN A 152 -31.18 -20.33 -5.88
CA ASN A 152 -30.36 -20.73 -7.03
C ASN A 152 -29.88 -19.52 -7.85
N GLU A 153 -30.28 -18.29 -7.46
CA GLU A 153 -29.78 -17.09 -8.14
C GLU A 153 -28.26 -16.98 -7.99
N VAL A 154 -27.60 -16.67 -9.10
CA VAL A 154 -26.15 -16.42 -9.10
C VAL A 154 -25.90 -15.08 -8.43
N VAL A 155 -25.27 -15.12 -7.27
CA VAL A 155 -24.89 -13.91 -6.55
C VAL A 155 -23.68 -13.28 -7.23
N MET A 156 -23.83 -12.03 -7.64
CA MET A 156 -22.74 -11.22 -8.19
C MET A 156 -22.16 -10.34 -7.10
N ILE A 157 -20.85 -10.31 -6.99
CA ILE A 157 -20.12 -9.43 -6.06
C ILE A 157 -19.16 -8.52 -6.80
N SER A 158 -18.93 -7.35 -6.22
CA SER A 158 -17.85 -6.45 -6.65
C SER A 158 -16.59 -6.79 -5.87
N LYS A 159 -15.48 -6.88 -6.57
CA LYS A 159 -14.17 -7.20 -6.01
C LYS A 159 -13.14 -6.25 -6.59
N ASP A 160 -12.35 -5.62 -5.72
CA ASP A 160 -11.20 -4.85 -6.14
C ASP A 160 -10.05 -5.81 -6.48
N THR A 161 -9.47 -5.62 -7.64
CA THR A 161 -8.30 -6.38 -8.12
C THR A 161 -7.25 -5.44 -8.67
N ALA A 162 -6.00 -5.86 -8.57
CA ALA A 162 -4.88 -5.06 -9.02
C ALA A 162 -3.80 -5.91 -9.66
N TYR A 163 -3.19 -5.37 -10.72
CA TYR A 163 -2.06 -5.96 -11.42
C TYR A 163 -1.15 -4.89 -12.00
N ILE A 164 0.04 -5.29 -12.37
CA ILE A 164 0.98 -4.45 -13.12
C ILE A 164 0.97 -4.94 -14.55
N ASP A 165 0.71 -4.04 -15.51
CA ASP A 165 0.69 -4.38 -16.93
C ASP A 165 2.10 -4.57 -17.51
N GLU A 166 2.18 -4.94 -18.80
CA GLU A 166 3.45 -5.19 -19.50
C GLU A 166 4.32 -3.91 -19.61
N GLU A 167 3.71 -2.73 -19.55
CA GLU A 167 4.39 -1.44 -19.54
C GLU A 167 4.81 -0.99 -18.14
N GLY A 168 4.54 -1.78 -17.10
CA GLY A 168 4.87 -1.48 -15.72
C GLY A 168 3.92 -0.50 -15.03
N ARG A 169 2.71 -0.27 -15.59
CA ARG A 169 1.70 0.60 -14.99
C ARG A 169 0.85 -0.18 -13.98
N ILE A 170 0.58 0.46 -12.87
CA ILE A 170 -0.32 -0.09 -11.86
C ILE A 170 -1.76 0.10 -12.33
N ILE A 171 -2.49 -1.00 -12.43
CA ILE A 171 -3.91 -1.04 -12.77
C ILE A 171 -4.67 -1.52 -11.54
N ASN A 172 -5.50 -0.65 -10.99
CA ASN A 172 -6.46 -0.98 -9.94
C ASN A 172 -7.86 -0.88 -10.53
N GLU A 173 -8.62 -1.94 -10.51
CA GLU A 173 -9.97 -1.98 -11.05
C GLU A 173 -10.94 -2.75 -10.15
N THR A 174 -12.20 -2.36 -10.20
CA THR A 174 -13.27 -3.08 -9.52
C THR A 174 -13.99 -3.95 -10.55
N ILE A 175 -13.91 -5.26 -10.41
CA ILE A 175 -14.58 -6.22 -11.27
C ILE A 175 -15.84 -6.76 -10.59
N THR A 176 -16.85 -7.11 -11.39
CA THR A 176 -18.04 -7.82 -10.91
C THR A 176 -17.97 -9.27 -11.39
N ARG A 177 -18.06 -10.22 -10.46
CA ARG A 177 -17.97 -11.64 -10.77
C ARG A 177 -18.97 -12.46 -9.93
N PRO A 178 -19.32 -13.68 -10.38
CA PRO A 178 -20.10 -14.60 -9.57
C PRO A 178 -19.35 -14.99 -8.29
N LEU A 179 -20.09 -15.05 -7.18
CA LEU A 179 -19.58 -15.56 -5.92
C LEU A 179 -19.46 -17.10 -6.00
N THR A 180 -18.25 -17.62 -5.89
CA THR A 180 -17.92 -19.03 -5.97
C THR A 180 -17.20 -19.58 -4.76
N SER A 181 -16.48 -18.71 -4.04
CA SER A 181 -15.67 -19.07 -2.88
C SER A 181 -15.55 -17.92 -1.89
N GLU A 182 -15.11 -18.22 -0.66
CA GLU A 182 -14.79 -17.20 0.34
C GLU A 182 -13.67 -16.24 -0.12
N TRP A 183 -12.76 -16.71 -0.95
CA TRP A 183 -11.68 -15.91 -1.51
C TRP A 183 -12.16 -14.79 -2.48
N ASP A 184 -13.43 -14.87 -2.89
CA ASP A 184 -14.01 -13.82 -3.73
C ASP A 184 -14.22 -12.51 -2.96
N PHE A 185 -14.23 -12.54 -1.62
CA PHE A 185 -14.25 -11.35 -0.75
C PHE A 185 -12.87 -10.77 -0.45
N LEU A 186 -11.79 -11.42 -0.91
CA LEU A 186 -10.44 -10.90 -0.76
C LEU A 186 -10.18 -9.87 -1.84
N ASN A 187 -10.08 -8.62 -1.46
CA ASN A 187 -9.76 -7.48 -2.32
C ASN A 187 -8.26 -7.26 -2.35
N THR A 188 -7.77 -6.70 -3.44
CA THR A 188 -6.34 -6.42 -3.63
C THR A 188 -6.17 -5.03 -4.25
N ARG A 189 -5.22 -4.25 -3.74
CA ARG A 189 -4.74 -3.02 -4.37
C ARG A 189 -3.23 -2.96 -4.40
N ILE A 190 -2.73 -2.26 -5.41
CA ILE A 190 -1.30 -1.97 -5.57
C ILE A 190 -1.16 -0.45 -5.58
N VAL A 191 -0.27 0.07 -4.74
CA VAL A 191 -0.03 1.51 -4.59
C VAL A 191 1.46 1.78 -4.66
N ASN A 192 1.86 2.80 -5.42
CA ASN A 192 3.19 3.35 -5.30
C ASN A 192 3.23 4.17 -4.00
N ILE A 193 4.16 3.83 -3.12
CA ILE A 193 4.21 4.40 -1.76
C ILE A 193 5.24 5.51 -1.58
N TYR A 194 6.01 5.85 -2.62
CA TYR A 194 7.02 6.89 -2.50
C TYR A 194 6.36 8.27 -2.56
N PRO A 195 6.60 9.17 -1.59
CA PRO A 195 6.02 10.50 -1.60
C PRO A 195 6.45 11.31 -2.82
N ASP A 196 5.60 12.20 -3.30
CA ASP A 196 5.97 13.19 -4.31
C ASP A 196 6.86 14.29 -3.68
N GLU A 197 8.17 14.16 -3.83
CA GLU A 197 9.14 15.13 -3.33
C GLU A 197 9.02 16.50 -4.01
N ASN A 198 8.33 16.59 -5.16
CA ASN A 198 8.14 17.84 -5.89
C ASN A 198 6.86 18.60 -5.48
N CYS A 199 6.07 18.09 -4.53
CA CYS A 199 4.82 18.74 -4.12
C CYS A 199 5.02 20.22 -3.74
N TRP A 200 6.08 20.55 -3.03
CA TRP A 200 6.42 21.94 -2.67
C TRP A 200 6.85 22.79 -3.85
N VAL A 201 7.57 22.22 -4.82
CA VAL A 201 8.06 22.93 -6.01
C VAL A 201 6.89 23.25 -6.94
N ASN A 202 5.93 22.35 -7.06
CA ASN A 202 4.74 22.54 -7.89
C ASN A 202 3.84 23.65 -7.36
N ASP A 203 3.68 23.73 -6.04
CA ASP A 203 2.83 24.74 -5.39
C ASP A 203 3.51 26.10 -5.28
N PHE A 204 4.84 26.15 -5.16
CA PHE A 204 5.62 27.38 -4.91
C PHE A 204 6.73 27.57 -5.95
N LYS A 205 6.37 27.61 -7.21
CA LYS A 205 7.26 27.62 -8.39
C LYS A 205 8.37 28.69 -8.39
N ASN A 206 8.26 29.76 -7.63
CA ASN A 206 9.23 30.86 -7.59
C ASN A 206 9.86 31.05 -6.20
N ALA A 207 9.76 30.08 -5.35
CA ALA A 207 10.16 30.19 -3.94
C ALA A 207 11.63 29.91 -3.76
N TYR A 208 12.59 30.11 -4.41
CA TYR A 208 14.06 29.94 -4.22
C TYR A 208 14.53 29.01 -3.06
N ASN A 209 13.61 28.26 -2.47
CA ASN A 209 13.83 27.29 -1.40
C ASN A 209 13.88 25.83 -1.89
N GLU A 210 13.96 25.64 -3.19
CA GLU A 210 14.01 24.34 -3.86
C GLU A 210 15.00 23.33 -3.24
N PRO A 211 16.22 23.72 -2.85
CA PRO A 211 17.15 22.77 -2.20
C PRO A 211 16.61 22.17 -0.91
N TYR A 212 15.84 22.96 -0.14
CA TYR A 212 15.25 22.49 1.12
C TYR A 212 14.02 21.62 0.88
N THR A 213 13.19 22.00 -0.10
CA THR A 213 11.97 21.27 -0.41
C THR A 213 12.24 19.91 -1.04
N ARG A 214 13.25 19.79 -1.89
CA ARG A 214 13.68 18.50 -2.48
C ARG A 214 14.18 17.50 -1.45
N MET A 215 14.71 17.95 -0.33
CA MET A 215 15.25 17.09 0.72
C MET A 215 14.28 16.92 1.90
N TYR A 216 13.09 17.46 1.84
CA TYR A 216 12.16 17.45 2.96
C TYR A 216 11.86 16.04 3.45
N PHE A 217 11.62 15.11 2.54
CA PHE A 217 11.34 13.73 2.91
C PHE A 217 12.60 12.96 3.38
N SER A 218 13.75 13.21 2.77
CA SER A 218 14.95 12.39 2.95
C SER A 218 15.92 12.93 4.01
N HIS A 219 15.90 14.22 4.31
CA HIS A 219 16.87 14.84 5.21
C HIS A 219 16.51 14.65 6.69
N PRO A 220 17.46 14.20 7.54
CA PRO A 220 17.21 13.93 8.96
C PRO A 220 16.70 15.14 9.77
N GLY A 221 16.98 16.37 9.34
CA GLY A 221 16.48 17.59 9.97
C GLY A 221 14.96 17.74 9.95
N TYR A 222 14.28 16.96 9.11
CA TYR A 222 12.82 16.95 8.99
C TYR A 222 12.18 15.65 9.49
N ASP A 223 12.91 14.86 10.27
CA ASP A 223 12.46 13.56 10.76
C ASP A 223 11.14 13.61 11.53
N ASP A 224 11.01 14.60 12.39
CA ASP A 224 9.84 14.79 13.27
C ASP A 224 8.73 15.64 12.61
N TYR A 225 8.93 16.10 11.38
CA TYR A 225 7.91 16.83 10.63
C TYR A 225 6.94 15.87 9.94
N PRO A 226 5.68 16.28 9.71
CA PRO A 226 4.70 15.48 9.01
C PRO A 226 5.17 15.10 7.61
N VAL A 227 4.90 13.89 7.16
CA VAL A 227 5.11 13.51 5.77
C VAL A 227 4.14 14.28 4.87
N VAL A 228 4.63 14.79 3.75
CA VAL A 228 3.85 15.47 2.72
C VAL A 228 4.08 14.85 1.35
N GLY A 229 3.25 15.20 0.36
CA GLY A 229 3.36 14.60 -0.96
C GLY A 229 2.83 13.16 -1.03
N VAL A 230 2.00 12.78 -0.08
CA VAL A 230 1.31 11.49 -0.05
C VAL A 230 -0.15 11.65 -0.45
N SER A 231 -0.65 10.71 -1.25
CA SER A 231 -2.06 10.66 -1.64
C SER A 231 -2.90 10.00 -0.53
N TRP A 232 -4.23 10.10 -0.67
CA TRP A 232 -5.16 9.38 0.21
C TRP A 232 -4.91 7.87 0.24
N GLU A 233 -4.54 7.29 -0.90
CA GLU A 233 -4.30 5.84 -1.00
C GLU A 233 -2.96 5.43 -0.38
N GLN A 234 -2.03 6.36 -0.22
CA GLN A 234 -0.73 6.16 0.41
C GLN A 234 -0.79 6.31 1.93
N ALA A 235 -1.78 7.04 2.44
CA ALA A 235 -1.98 7.30 3.85
C ALA A 235 -2.77 6.17 4.55
#